data_1053536e5c1e3d7e098d72c283c4f6da
#
_entry.id   1053536e5c1e3d7e098d72c283c4f6da
#
_cell.length_a   1.000
_cell.length_b   1.000
_cell.length_c   1.000
_cell.angle_alpha   90.00
_cell.angle_beta   90.00
_cell.angle_gamma   90.00
#
_symmetry.space_group_name_H-M   'P 1'
#
loop_
_entity.id
_entity.type
_entity.pdbx_description
1 polymer ?
#
loop_
_entity_poly.entity_id
_entity_poly.type
_entity_poly.pdbx_seq_one_letter_code
_entity_poly.pdbx_strand_id
1 'polypeptide(L)'
;MRKLLLRWLINALALFAAAVVVKGVGVEEGRWAGWAVFAAVAVIFGLVNALIRPLLKVLTCPLILLTLGLFTLVINALMLWLTGTISKFFDLGFYVDGFWPAFLGGLVISVVSVVLNLVLRDEEERHERKRKQN
;
A
#
# COMPACT_ATOMS: atom_id res chain seq x y z
N MET A 1 11.03 -0.41 15.13
CA MET A 1 10.77 0.92 14.56
C MET A 1 11.24 1.06 13.12
N ARG A 2 12.45 0.60 12.83
CA ARG A 2 12.97 0.64 11.45
C ARG A 2 12.07 -0.04 10.44
N LYS A 3 11.53 -1.21 10.77
CA LYS A 3 10.63 -1.95 9.88
C LYS A 3 9.31 -1.21 9.64
N LEU A 4 8.78 -0.55 10.66
CA LEU A 4 7.55 0.22 10.52
C LEU A 4 7.76 1.45 9.64
N LEU A 5 8.89 2.13 9.78
CA LEU A 5 9.24 3.26 8.93
C LEU A 5 9.41 2.84 7.48
N LEU A 6 10.06 1.71 7.24
CA LEU A 6 10.25 1.18 5.89
C LEU A 6 8.91 0.82 5.24
N ARG A 7 8.02 0.19 6.00
CA ARG A 7 6.67 -0.13 5.50
C ARG A 7 5.89 1.13 5.17
N TRP A 8 5.97 2.14 6.03
CA TRP A 8 5.31 3.41 5.79
C TRP A 8 5.85 4.07 4.51
N LEU A 9 7.17 4.09 4.33
CA LEU A 9 7.79 4.63 3.12
C LEU A 9 7.37 3.86 1.87
N ILE A 10 7.35 2.54 1.94
CA ILE A 10 6.92 1.68 0.82
C ILE A 10 5.47 1.99 0.47
N ASN A 11 4.60 2.09 1.46
CA ASN A 11 3.20 2.41 1.24
C ASN A 11 3.03 3.80 0.63
N ALA A 12 3.80 4.79 1.10
CA ALA A 12 3.75 6.15 0.57
C ALA A 12 4.19 6.19 -0.90
N LEU A 13 5.30 5.51 -1.22
CA LEU A 13 5.80 5.43 -2.59
C LEU A 13 4.84 4.68 -3.49
N ALA A 14 4.25 3.59 -3.01
CA ALA A 14 3.29 2.81 -3.77
C ALA A 14 2.02 3.63 -4.07
N LEU A 15 1.52 4.36 -3.08
CA LEU A 15 0.36 5.25 -3.25
C LEU A 15 0.67 6.38 -4.22
N PHE A 16 1.85 6.96 -4.13
CA PHE A 16 2.29 7.99 -5.06
C PHE A 16 2.34 7.47 -6.49
N ALA A 17 2.91 6.27 -6.67
CA ALA A 17 2.96 5.64 -7.99
C ALA A 17 1.55 5.39 -8.54
N ALA A 18 0.63 4.91 -7.71
CA ALA A 18 -0.76 4.71 -8.11
C ALA A 18 -1.40 6.03 -8.54
N ALA A 19 -1.17 7.10 -7.80
CA ALA A 19 -1.73 8.41 -8.11
C ALA A 19 -1.19 8.98 -9.44
N VAL A 20 0.07 8.71 -9.74
CA VAL A 20 0.69 9.17 -10.99
C VAL A 20 0.19 8.37 -12.20
N VAL A 21 0.08 7.05 -12.06
CA VAL A 21 -0.23 6.14 -13.15
C VAL A 21 -1.72 6.03 -13.41
N VAL A 22 -2.54 5.99 -12.37
CA VAL A 22 -3.97 5.71 -12.47
C VAL A 22 -4.77 7.01 -12.40
N LYS A 23 -5.58 7.25 -13.44
CA LYS A 23 -6.55 8.34 -13.40
C LYS A 23 -7.66 7.94 -12.43
N GLY A 24 -8.07 8.86 -11.59
CA GLY A 24 -9.09 8.62 -10.59
C GLY A 24 -8.54 8.32 -9.20
N VAL A 25 -7.22 8.23 -9.06
CA VAL A 25 -6.53 8.18 -7.76
C VAL A 25 -5.64 9.39 -7.68
N GLY A 26 -5.78 10.19 -6.65
CA GLY A 26 -4.94 11.37 -6.51
C GLY A 26 -5.29 12.20 -5.30
N VAL A 27 -4.72 13.40 -5.27
CA VAL A 27 -4.91 14.35 -4.19
C VAL A 27 -5.42 15.66 -4.79
N GLU A 28 -6.51 16.16 -4.26
CA GLU A 28 -7.06 17.45 -4.67
C GLU A 28 -6.18 18.58 -4.09
N GLU A 29 -5.99 19.64 -4.87
CA GLU A 29 -5.33 20.84 -4.39
C GLU A 29 -6.19 21.45 -3.28
N GLY A 30 -5.59 21.68 -2.12
CA GLY A 30 -6.35 22.19 -1.01
C GLY A 30 -5.48 22.55 0.18
N ARG A 31 -6.02 22.32 1.35
CA ARG A 31 -5.48 22.69 2.65
C ARG A 31 -4.05 22.21 2.93
N TRP A 32 -3.71 21.04 2.41
CA TRP A 32 -2.50 20.34 2.78
C TRP A 32 -1.56 20.21 1.58
N ALA A 33 -0.27 20.27 1.82
CA ALA A 33 0.71 19.97 0.79
C ALA A 33 0.55 18.51 0.33
N GLY A 34 0.75 18.25 -0.97
CA GLY A 34 0.56 16.91 -1.53
C GLY A 34 1.38 15.83 -0.82
N TRP A 35 2.65 16.12 -0.51
CA TRP A 35 3.50 15.16 0.19
C TRP A 35 2.98 14.83 1.59
N ALA A 36 2.43 15.83 2.29
CA ALA A 36 1.86 15.63 3.62
C ALA A 36 0.62 14.74 3.56
N VAL A 37 -0.22 14.91 2.51
CA VAL A 37 -1.39 14.07 2.30
C VAL A 37 -0.97 12.64 2.04
N PHE A 38 0.02 12.41 1.16
CA PHE A 38 0.50 11.05 0.90
C PHE A 38 1.09 10.40 2.16
N ALA A 39 1.80 11.16 2.99
CA ALA A 39 2.33 10.65 4.25
C ALA A 39 1.22 10.21 5.20
N ALA A 40 0.19 11.05 5.35
CA ALA A 40 -0.95 10.73 6.22
C ALA A 40 -1.76 9.55 5.68
N VAL A 41 -2.01 9.53 4.37
CA VAL A 41 -2.76 8.45 3.72
C VAL A 41 -2.00 7.14 3.82
N ALA A 42 -0.66 7.19 3.70
CA ALA A 42 0.17 5.99 3.86
C ALA A 42 0.04 5.39 5.27
N VAL A 43 -0.08 6.21 6.30
CA VAL A 43 -0.34 5.73 7.66
C VAL A 43 -1.70 5.05 7.73
N ILE A 44 -2.73 5.68 7.18
CA ILE A 44 -4.09 5.12 7.16
C ILE A 44 -4.09 3.78 6.40
N PHE A 45 -3.46 3.75 5.23
CA PHE A 45 -3.38 2.54 4.41
C PHE A 45 -2.65 1.41 5.16
N GLY A 46 -1.55 1.75 5.83
CA GLY A 46 -0.80 0.79 6.62
C GLY A 46 -1.59 0.23 7.79
N LEU A 47 -2.35 1.09 8.48
CA LEU A 47 -3.21 0.67 9.58
C LEU A 47 -4.34 -0.24 9.09
N VAL A 48 -5.00 0.13 7.99
CA VAL A 48 -6.06 -0.68 7.39
C VAL A 48 -5.50 -2.05 6.99
N ASN A 49 -4.35 -2.08 6.33
CA ASN A 49 -3.68 -3.33 5.97
C ASN A 49 -3.37 -4.19 7.20
N ALA A 50 -2.83 -3.56 8.24
CA ALA A 50 -2.42 -4.28 9.44
C ALA A 50 -3.61 -4.91 10.17
N LEU A 51 -4.77 -4.24 10.17
CA LEU A 51 -5.95 -4.71 10.88
C LEU A 51 -6.77 -5.71 10.06
N ILE A 52 -6.92 -5.48 8.76
CA ILE A 52 -7.86 -6.23 7.92
C ILE A 52 -7.18 -7.38 7.19
N ARG A 53 -5.95 -7.21 6.74
CA ARG A 53 -5.24 -8.22 5.96
C ARG A 53 -5.13 -9.58 6.66
N PRO A 54 -4.69 -9.65 7.95
CA PRO A 54 -4.66 -10.95 8.64
C PRO A 54 -6.03 -11.61 8.75
N LEU A 55 -7.06 -10.82 9.02
CA LEU A 55 -8.42 -11.33 9.12
C LEU A 55 -8.89 -11.94 7.81
N LEU A 56 -8.64 -11.25 6.69
CA LEU A 56 -9.02 -11.75 5.37
C LEU A 56 -8.22 -13.00 5.00
N LYS A 57 -6.95 -13.07 5.35
CA LYS A 57 -6.12 -14.25 5.09
C LYS A 57 -6.62 -15.47 5.81
N VAL A 58 -7.03 -15.33 7.06
CA VAL A 58 -7.57 -16.44 7.84
C VAL A 58 -8.87 -16.98 7.22
N LEU A 59 -9.76 -16.07 6.82
CA LEU A 59 -11.05 -16.43 6.24
C LEU A 59 -10.93 -17.05 4.84
N THR A 60 -9.90 -16.67 4.08
CA THR A 60 -9.79 -17.02 2.67
C THR A 60 -8.54 -17.86 2.35
N CYS A 61 -7.91 -18.42 3.38
CA CYS A 61 -6.67 -19.18 3.21
C CYS A 61 -6.72 -20.25 2.11
N PRO A 62 -7.77 -21.09 2.05
CA PRO A 62 -7.87 -22.09 0.97
C PRO A 62 -7.96 -21.47 -0.42
N LEU A 63 -8.64 -20.34 -0.54
CA LEU A 63 -8.79 -19.64 -1.82
C LEU A 63 -7.49 -18.94 -2.23
N ILE A 64 -6.70 -18.46 -1.28
CA ILE A 64 -5.41 -17.81 -1.56
C ILE A 64 -4.45 -18.79 -2.23
N LEU A 65 -4.45 -20.05 -1.80
CA LEU A 65 -3.59 -21.06 -2.40
C LEU A 65 -3.93 -21.32 -3.87
N LEU A 66 -5.21 -21.21 -4.23
CA LEU A 66 -5.69 -21.44 -5.59
C LEU A 66 -5.57 -20.22 -6.50
N THR A 67 -5.71 -19.02 -5.96
CA THR A 67 -5.76 -17.79 -6.74
C THR A 67 -4.69 -16.78 -6.31
N LEU A 68 -3.55 -17.25 -5.96
CA LEU A 68 -2.48 -16.53 -5.29
C LEU A 68 -2.15 -15.23 -6.03
N GLY A 69 -2.01 -14.55 -6.62
CA GLY A 69 -1.76 -13.23 -7.19
C GLY A 69 -3.02 -12.43 -7.39
N LEU A 70 -4.05 -13.03 -7.98
CA LEU A 70 -5.29 -12.34 -8.27
C LEU A 70 -6.00 -11.90 -6.98
N PHE A 71 -6.00 -12.77 -5.99
CA PHE A 71 -6.64 -12.45 -4.72
C PHE A 71 -5.93 -11.31 -3.98
N THR A 72 -4.59 -11.29 -4.07
CA THR A 72 -3.81 -10.18 -3.50
C THR A 72 -4.17 -8.85 -4.15
N LEU A 73 -4.39 -8.84 -5.46
CA LEU A 73 -4.83 -7.65 -6.17
C LEU A 73 -6.18 -7.14 -5.66
N VAL A 74 -7.12 -8.07 -5.46
CA VAL A 74 -8.45 -7.71 -4.96
C VAL A 74 -8.35 -7.13 -3.55
N ILE A 75 -7.55 -7.73 -2.70
CA ILE A 75 -7.33 -7.22 -1.34
C ILE A 75 -6.74 -5.81 -1.39
N ASN A 76 -5.72 -5.59 -2.19
CA ASN A 76 -5.10 -4.26 -2.31
C ASN A 76 -6.08 -3.21 -2.87
N ALA A 77 -6.90 -3.59 -3.83
CA ALA A 77 -7.93 -2.70 -4.37
C ALA A 77 -8.95 -2.32 -3.28
N LEU A 78 -9.38 -3.31 -2.49
CA LEU A 78 -10.31 -3.09 -1.39
C LEU A 78 -9.68 -2.17 -0.33
N MET A 79 -8.42 -2.42 0.01
CA MET A 79 -7.71 -1.59 0.99
C MET A 79 -7.56 -0.15 0.51
N LEU A 80 -7.27 0.03 -0.77
CA LEU A 80 -7.15 1.36 -1.36
C LEU A 80 -8.48 2.10 -1.36
N TRP A 81 -9.57 1.41 -1.74
CA TRP A 81 -10.90 1.99 -1.70
C TRP A 81 -11.28 2.41 -0.28
N LEU A 82 -11.03 1.54 0.68
CA LEU A 82 -11.34 1.80 2.08
C LEU A 82 -10.50 2.99 2.60
N THR A 83 -9.23 3.04 2.23
CA THR A 83 -8.34 4.15 2.59
C THR A 83 -8.86 5.47 2.02
N GLY A 84 -9.31 5.47 0.77
CA GLY A 84 -9.93 6.64 0.16
C GLY A 84 -11.17 7.12 0.92
N THR A 85 -12.00 6.17 1.35
CA THR A 85 -13.21 6.46 2.14
C THR A 85 -12.85 7.08 3.48
N ILE A 86 -11.86 6.51 4.18
CA ILE A 86 -11.40 7.04 5.47
C ILE A 86 -10.78 8.43 5.30
N SER A 87 -10.03 8.63 4.23
CA SER A 87 -9.40 9.92 3.93
C SER A 87 -10.44 11.02 3.71
N LYS A 88 -11.55 10.69 3.06
CA LYS A 88 -12.68 11.62 2.91
C LYS A 88 -13.25 12.04 4.26
N PHE A 89 -13.35 11.10 5.17
CA PHE A 89 -13.85 11.36 6.51
C PHE A 89 -12.97 12.38 7.24
N PHE A 90 -11.67 12.34 7.05
CA PHE A 90 -10.73 13.29 7.66
C PHE A 90 -10.43 14.51 6.79
N ASP A 91 -11.08 14.62 5.64
CA ASP A 91 -10.92 15.74 4.71
C ASP A 91 -9.46 15.97 4.30
N LEU A 92 -8.76 14.89 3.95
CA LEU A 92 -7.36 14.94 3.54
C LEU A 92 -7.17 15.28 2.06
N GLY A 93 -8.22 15.18 1.25
CA GLY A 93 -8.16 15.45 -0.17
C GLY A 93 -7.72 14.27 -1.03
N PHE A 94 -7.37 13.15 -0.44
CA PHE A 94 -7.06 11.94 -1.19
C PHE A 94 -8.37 11.30 -1.67
N TYR A 95 -8.41 10.89 -2.94
CA TYR A 95 -9.61 10.30 -3.51
C TYR A 95 -9.28 9.08 -4.38
N VAL A 96 -10.27 8.19 -4.45
CA VAL A 96 -10.27 7.04 -5.35
C VAL A 96 -11.65 7.01 -6.01
N ASP A 97 -11.70 7.29 -7.29
CA ASP A 97 -12.96 7.50 -8.02
C ASP A 97 -13.56 6.20 -8.54
N GLY A 98 -14.01 5.33 -7.64
CA GLY A 98 -14.78 4.15 -8.00
C GLY A 98 -13.96 2.87 -8.09
N PHE A 99 -14.59 1.85 -8.69
CA PHE A 99 -14.04 0.49 -8.71
C PHE A 99 -12.79 0.36 -9.58
N TRP A 100 -12.84 0.89 -10.81
CA TRP A 100 -11.71 0.72 -11.74
C TRP A 100 -10.44 1.42 -11.27
N PRO A 101 -10.48 2.69 -10.81
CA PRO A 101 -9.29 3.29 -10.23
C PRO A 101 -8.78 2.56 -9.01
N ALA A 102 -9.67 2.03 -8.16
CA ALA A 102 -9.27 1.24 -6.99
C ALA A 102 -8.56 -0.05 -7.42
N PHE A 103 -9.08 -0.73 -8.43
CA PHE A 103 -8.48 -1.98 -8.92
C PHE A 103 -7.13 -1.71 -9.58
N LEU A 104 -7.06 -0.73 -10.47
CA LEU A 104 -5.81 -0.38 -11.15
C LEU A 104 -4.79 0.17 -10.16
N GLY A 105 -5.23 0.99 -9.23
CA GLY A 105 -4.36 1.49 -8.16
C GLY A 105 -3.84 0.36 -7.29
N GLY A 106 -4.68 -0.60 -6.95
CA GLY A 106 -4.29 -1.80 -6.22
C GLY A 106 -3.25 -2.61 -6.96
N LEU A 107 -3.39 -2.72 -8.29
CA LEU A 107 -2.42 -3.39 -9.14
C LEU A 107 -1.05 -2.70 -9.08
N VAL A 108 -1.04 -1.38 -9.24
CA VAL A 108 0.21 -0.60 -9.17
C VAL A 108 0.85 -0.76 -7.80
N ILE A 109 0.06 -0.65 -6.73
CA ILE A 109 0.55 -0.81 -5.36
C ILE A 109 1.15 -2.19 -5.16
N SER A 110 0.50 -3.23 -5.66
CA SER A 110 0.99 -4.61 -5.56
C SER A 110 2.35 -4.76 -6.22
N VAL A 111 2.50 -4.26 -7.44
CA VAL A 111 3.75 -4.37 -8.20
C VAL A 111 4.86 -3.60 -7.50
N VAL A 112 4.61 -2.35 -7.14
CA VAL A 112 5.61 -1.50 -6.49
C VAL A 112 6.02 -2.09 -5.14
N SER A 113 5.05 -2.55 -4.35
CA SER A 113 5.32 -3.13 -3.03
C SER A 113 6.16 -4.40 -3.14
N VAL A 114 5.87 -5.27 -4.10
CA VAL A 114 6.65 -6.49 -4.31
C VAL A 114 8.09 -6.13 -4.69
N VAL A 115 8.26 -5.21 -5.64
CA VAL A 115 9.60 -4.82 -6.11
C VAL A 115 10.39 -4.19 -4.95
N LEU A 116 9.79 -3.27 -4.21
CA LEU A 116 10.48 -2.60 -3.11
C LEU A 116 10.82 -3.57 -1.98
N ASN A 117 9.91 -4.49 -1.65
CA ASN A 117 10.17 -5.48 -0.61
C ASN A 117 11.30 -6.44 -1.00
N LEU A 118 11.36 -6.83 -2.26
CA LEU A 118 12.45 -7.69 -2.74
C LEU A 118 13.81 -6.98 -2.66
N VAL A 119 13.84 -5.71 -3.07
CA VAL A 119 15.09 -4.91 -3.00
C VAL A 119 15.55 -4.76 -1.56
N LEU A 120 14.64 -4.43 -0.64
CA LEU A 120 14.97 -4.25 0.77
C LEU A 120 15.40 -5.56 1.43
N ARG A 121 14.80 -6.69 1.05
CA ARG A 121 15.20 -8.00 1.56
C ARG A 121 16.64 -8.34 1.16
N ASP A 122 17.00 -8.07 -0.08
CA ASP A 122 18.36 -8.31 -0.56
C ASP A 122 19.37 -7.50 0.24
N GLU A 123 19.05 -6.23 0.53
CA GLU A 123 19.95 -5.39 1.33
C GLU A 123 20.07 -5.89 2.76
N GLU A 124 18.98 -6.31 3.38
CA GLU A 124 19.02 -6.86 4.75
C GLU A 124 19.83 -8.13 4.82
N GLU A 125 19.68 -9.03 3.85
CA GLU A 125 20.47 -10.25 3.76
C GLU A 125 21.95 -9.95 3.59
N ARG A 126 22.29 -8.95 2.78
CA ARG A 126 23.69 -8.52 2.62
C ARG A 126 24.28 -8.01 3.93
N HIS A 127 23.51 -7.21 4.67
CA HIS A 127 23.95 -6.69 5.96
C HIS A 127 24.14 -7.81 6.98
N GLU A 128 23.25 -8.77 7.03
CA GLU A 128 23.37 -9.92 7.94
C GLU A 128 24.59 -10.77 7.59
N ARG A 129 24.85 -11.01 6.30
CA ARG A 129 26.03 -11.74 5.86
C ARG A 129 27.32 -11.03 6.26
N LYS A 130 27.36 -9.71 6.11
CA LYS A 130 28.52 -8.92 6.54
C LYS A 130 28.74 -8.98 8.05
N ARG A 131 27.66 -8.97 8.84
CA ARG A 131 27.72 -9.10 10.28
C ARG A 131 28.31 -10.45 10.72
N LYS A 132 27.90 -11.52 10.04
CA LYS A 132 28.38 -12.88 10.37
C LYS A 132 29.83 -13.11 9.98
N GLN A 133 30.35 -12.37 9.02
CA GLN A 133 31.75 -12.49 8.59
C GLN A 133 32.74 -11.72 9.48
N ASN A 134 32.26 -10.79 10.28
CA ASN A 134 33.03 -10.03 11.24
C ASN A 134 32.78 -10.55 12.67
#